data_4c03add2f6dd04278e4de0d2e36fdf62
#
_entry.id   4c03add2f6dd04278e4de0d2e36fdf62
#
_cell.length_a   1.000
_cell.length_b   1.000
_cell.length_c   1.000
_cell.angle_alpha   90.00
_cell.angle_beta   90.00
_cell.angle_gamma   90.00
#
_symmetry.space_group_name_H-M   'P 1'
#
loop_
_entity.id
_entity.type
_entity.pdbx_description
1 polymer ?
#
loop_
_entity_poly.entity_id
_entity_poly.type
_entity_poly.pdbx_seq_one_letter_code
_entity_poly.pdbx_strand_id
1 'polypeptide(L)'
;MNYQSEQTEYFEKLIEPEILTKLPRYDTFCELLEMCKNDYADLPAISDMVNTITYGELYDRIACRRNFLYRNGFKKGDIIAVLAPNSMYSMELYMAIPTAGCIVIMLPSAENAISRECLTALINKFDIKGLFINPEYKEVAEGQPVKVFDIHDTDNVPGPTADVTKDDIAVICFSVNNSPDNPYGAMLSHGAIMRAAHNGLFIPGHTYNQRTIAILPLSHVFGAIRGLLTCIYTGALVYACEDMSNIVFDIPKMKPTILTLVPGLAEMILSVARIKGKEFLEGIETIICGGAYCQPKLVKQAKDYGINLLVG
;
A
#
# COMPACT_ATOMS: atom_id res chain seq x y z
N MET A 1 13.63 -30.19 7.01
CA MET A 1 12.96 -29.93 5.73
C MET A 1 12.93 -28.44 5.52
N ASN A 2 13.42 -27.98 4.40
CA ASN A 2 13.56 -26.55 4.14
C ASN A 2 12.26 -26.04 3.47
N TYR A 3 11.33 -25.58 4.29
CA TYR A 3 9.98 -25.13 3.85
C TYR A 3 10.03 -24.07 2.73
N GLN A 4 11.10 -23.29 2.66
CA GLN A 4 11.31 -22.30 1.60
C GLN A 4 11.62 -22.94 0.24
N SER A 5 12.32 -24.09 0.20
CA SER A 5 12.65 -24.75 -1.07
C SER A 5 11.44 -25.45 -1.70
N GLU A 6 10.56 -26.04 -0.89
CA GLU A 6 9.35 -26.70 -1.36
C GLU A 6 8.31 -25.72 -1.89
N GLN A 7 8.18 -24.55 -1.22
CA GLN A 7 7.32 -23.46 -1.73
C GLN A 7 7.86 -22.88 -3.05
N THR A 8 9.14 -22.63 -3.15
CA THR A 8 9.76 -22.14 -4.38
C THR A 8 9.55 -23.13 -5.53
N GLU A 9 9.78 -24.41 -5.33
CA GLU A 9 9.57 -25.46 -6.35
C GLU A 9 8.08 -25.61 -6.75
N TYR A 10 7.15 -25.41 -5.81
CA TYR A 10 5.72 -25.42 -6.09
C TYR A 10 5.30 -24.22 -6.96
N PHE A 11 5.80 -23.03 -6.65
CA PHE A 11 5.51 -21.83 -7.43
C PHE A 11 6.19 -21.82 -8.80
N GLU A 12 7.42 -22.34 -8.92
CA GLU A 12 8.12 -22.49 -10.20
C GLU A 12 7.37 -23.42 -11.17
N LYS A 13 6.59 -24.37 -10.66
CA LYS A 13 5.72 -25.24 -11.49
C LYS A 13 4.43 -24.59 -11.94
N LEU A 14 3.98 -23.51 -11.26
CA LEU A 14 2.73 -22.81 -11.55
C LEU A 14 2.92 -21.58 -12.44
N ILE A 15 4.14 -21.07 -12.55
CA ILE A 15 4.44 -19.85 -13.27
C ILE A 15 5.35 -20.20 -14.45
N GLU A 16 5.00 -19.68 -15.62
CA GLU A 16 5.84 -19.87 -16.79
C GLU A 16 7.26 -19.31 -16.54
N PRO A 17 8.32 -20.07 -16.88
CA PRO A 17 9.72 -19.65 -16.63
C PRO A 17 10.06 -18.27 -17.19
N GLU A 18 9.43 -17.87 -18.29
CA GLU A 18 9.61 -16.54 -18.89
C GLU A 18 9.11 -15.39 -18.00
N ILE A 19 8.07 -15.63 -17.20
CA ILE A 19 7.56 -14.64 -16.25
C ILE A 19 8.49 -14.52 -15.06
N LEU A 20 9.01 -15.65 -14.55
CA LEU A 20 9.96 -15.66 -13.43
C LEU A 20 11.27 -14.90 -13.75
N THR A 21 11.74 -14.97 -15.00
CA THR A 21 12.95 -14.26 -15.43
C THR A 21 12.72 -12.76 -15.63
N LYS A 22 11.48 -12.32 -15.83
CA LYS A 22 11.10 -10.92 -15.99
C LYS A 22 10.79 -10.20 -14.68
N LEU A 23 10.82 -10.89 -13.55
CA LEU A 23 10.52 -10.34 -12.23
C LEU A 23 11.79 -10.22 -11.38
N PRO A 24 12.65 -9.21 -11.63
CA PRO A 24 13.84 -9.00 -10.83
C PRO A 24 13.46 -8.77 -9.36
N ARG A 25 14.37 -9.15 -8.47
CA ARG A 25 14.23 -8.92 -7.04
C ARG A 25 14.91 -7.61 -6.69
N TYR A 26 14.22 -6.79 -5.93
CA TYR A 26 14.76 -5.57 -5.36
C TYR A 26 14.89 -5.74 -3.85
N ASP A 27 15.92 -5.14 -3.29
CA ASP A 27 16.21 -5.22 -1.86
C ASP A 27 15.67 -3.97 -1.11
N THR A 28 15.40 -2.88 -1.82
CA THR A 28 14.99 -1.60 -1.23
C THR A 28 13.86 -0.92 -2.00
N PHE A 29 13.15 -0.01 -1.33
CA PHE A 29 12.19 0.89 -1.99
C PHE A 29 12.87 1.75 -3.06
N CYS A 30 14.15 2.12 -2.84
CA CYS A 30 14.90 2.93 -3.80
C CYS A 30 15.09 2.19 -5.12
N GLU A 31 15.50 0.93 -5.07
CA GLU A 31 15.68 0.09 -6.25
C GLU A 31 14.37 -0.16 -7.01
N LEU A 32 13.28 -0.44 -6.27
CA LEU A 32 11.96 -0.60 -6.88
C LEU A 32 11.53 0.65 -7.64
N LEU A 33 11.64 1.83 -7.01
CA LEU A 33 11.21 3.08 -7.63
C LEU A 33 12.12 3.49 -8.81
N GLU A 34 13.42 3.20 -8.74
CA GLU A 34 14.33 3.44 -9.85
C GLU A 34 13.96 2.57 -11.07
N MET A 35 13.63 1.29 -10.85
CA MET A 35 13.11 0.44 -11.91
C MET A 35 11.81 0.99 -12.49
N CYS A 36 10.86 1.41 -11.63
CA CYS A 36 9.60 1.97 -12.10
C CYS A 36 9.82 3.20 -12.99
N LYS A 37 10.76 4.08 -12.63
CA LYS A 37 11.15 5.23 -13.45
C LYS A 37 11.75 4.81 -14.78
N ASN A 38 12.60 3.78 -14.81
CA ASN A 38 13.30 3.35 -16.00
C ASN A 38 12.39 2.58 -16.97
N ASP A 39 11.55 1.69 -16.44
CA ASP A 39 10.81 0.72 -17.25
C ASP A 39 9.34 1.14 -17.50
N TYR A 40 8.77 1.97 -16.61
CA TYR A 40 7.33 2.32 -16.62
C TYR A 40 7.06 3.82 -16.66
N ALA A 41 8.04 4.68 -16.93
CA ALA A 41 7.94 6.14 -16.78
C ALA A 41 6.63 6.73 -17.32
N ASP A 42 6.21 6.32 -18.52
CA ASP A 42 5.04 6.85 -19.22
C ASP A 42 3.72 6.14 -18.86
N LEU A 43 3.78 5.04 -18.09
CA LEU A 43 2.56 4.34 -17.67
C LEU A 43 1.86 5.09 -16.53
N PRO A 44 0.52 5.07 -16.48
CA PRO A 44 -0.23 5.60 -15.35
C PRO A 44 0.07 4.79 -14.08
N ALA A 45 0.40 5.45 -12.97
CA ALA A 45 0.79 4.84 -11.71
C ALA A 45 -0.30 4.94 -10.64
N ILE A 46 -0.71 6.16 -10.30
CA ILE A 46 -1.70 6.43 -9.24
C ILE A 46 -2.76 7.40 -9.76
N SER A 47 -4.01 7.17 -9.40
CA SER A 47 -5.14 8.04 -9.72
C SER A 47 -6.05 8.24 -8.50
N ASP A 48 -6.59 9.47 -8.34
CA ASP A 48 -7.63 9.82 -7.37
C ASP A 48 -9.01 10.03 -8.02
N MET A 49 -9.20 9.53 -9.26
CA MET A 49 -10.37 9.73 -10.14
C MET A 49 -10.48 11.08 -10.83
N VAL A 50 -9.79 12.09 -10.37
CA VAL A 50 -9.73 13.44 -10.97
C VAL A 50 -8.41 13.59 -11.71
N ASN A 51 -7.33 13.22 -11.04
CA ASN A 51 -5.97 13.30 -11.54
C ASN A 51 -5.37 11.90 -11.66
N THR A 52 -4.54 11.71 -12.66
CA THR A 52 -3.73 10.51 -12.83
C THR A 52 -2.29 10.95 -13.06
N ILE A 53 -1.37 10.38 -12.29
CA ILE A 53 0.06 10.61 -12.47
C ILE A 53 0.73 9.38 -13.04
N THR A 54 1.75 9.60 -13.85
CA THR A 54 2.60 8.54 -14.40
C THR A 54 3.63 8.05 -13.37
N TYR A 55 4.31 6.93 -13.67
CA TYR A 55 5.40 6.44 -12.82
C TYR A 55 6.58 7.41 -12.80
N GLY A 56 6.87 8.11 -13.90
CA GLY A 56 7.87 9.16 -13.94
C GLY A 56 7.52 10.32 -13.01
N GLU A 57 6.29 10.83 -13.09
CA GLU A 57 5.79 11.87 -12.19
C GLU A 57 5.74 11.42 -10.73
N LEU A 58 5.35 10.17 -10.46
CA LEU A 58 5.38 9.60 -9.12
C LEU A 58 6.80 9.60 -8.53
N TYR A 59 7.78 9.17 -9.31
CA TYR A 59 9.19 9.20 -8.89
C TYR A 59 9.66 10.61 -8.53
N ASP A 60 9.34 11.60 -9.37
CA ASP A 60 9.73 12.99 -9.16
C ASP A 60 9.04 13.59 -7.92
N ARG A 61 7.75 13.31 -7.73
CA ARG A 61 7.00 13.75 -6.55
C ARG A 61 7.56 13.13 -5.26
N ILE A 62 7.89 11.83 -5.28
CA ILE A 62 8.58 11.17 -4.17
C ILE A 62 9.95 11.83 -3.89
N ALA A 63 10.70 12.20 -4.92
CA ALA A 63 11.97 12.87 -4.76
C ALA A 63 11.82 14.28 -4.14
N CYS A 64 10.78 15.02 -4.52
CA CYS A 64 10.45 16.30 -3.90
C CYS A 64 10.08 16.17 -2.42
N ARG A 65 9.31 15.13 -2.05
CA ARG A 65 9.02 14.83 -0.64
C ARG A 65 10.26 14.44 0.17
N ARG A 66 11.20 13.69 -0.42
CA ARG A 66 12.51 13.42 0.23
C ARG A 66 13.25 14.71 0.55
N ASN A 67 13.29 15.66 -0.39
CA ASN A 67 13.94 16.94 -0.15
C ASN A 67 13.26 17.73 0.97
N PHE A 68 11.93 17.73 0.99
CA PHE A 68 11.16 18.34 2.08
C PHE A 68 11.55 17.75 3.44
N LEU A 69 11.68 16.43 3.54
CA LEU A 69 12.11 15.76 4.77
C LEU A 69 13.51 16.21 5.18
N TYR A 70 14.49 16.24 4.27
CA TYR A 70 15.85 16.67 4.56
C TYR A 70 15.92 18.13 5.01
N ARG A 71 15.19 19.02 4.34
CA ARG A 71 15.14 20.45 4.69
C ARG A 71 14.47 20.69 6.06
N ASN A 72 13.60 19.80 6.48
CA ASN A 72 12.99 19.84 7.82
C ASN A 72 13.85 19.17 8.90
N GLY A 73 15.05 18.67 8.53
CA GLY A 73 16.06 18.16 9.45
C GLY A 73 15.92 16.68 9.79
N PHE A 74 15.04 15.92 9.10
CA PHE A 74 14.93 14.48 9.28
C PHE A 74 16.16 13.75 8.79
N LYS A 75 16.52 12.68 9.50
CA LYS A 75 17.73 11.88 9.29
C LYS A 75 17.37 10.40 9.17
N LYS A 76 18.32 9.63 8.65
CA LYS A 76 18.21 8.16 8.59
C LYS A 76 17.89 7.59 9.98
N GLY A 77 16.84 6.77 10.06
CA GLY A 77 16.34 6.15 11.27
C GLY A 77 15.27 6.97 12.02
N ASP A 78 15.02 8.22 11.66
CA ASP A 78 13.92 8.98 12.26
C ASP A 78 12.57 8.37 11.91
N ILE A 79 11.68 8.29 12.90
CA ILE A 79 10.34 7.73 12.71
C ILE A 79 9.37 8.86 12.40
N ILE A 80 8.62 8.69 11.31
CA ILE A 80 7.63 9.65 10.83
C ILE A 80 6.28 8.96 10.70
N ALA A 81 5.26 9.52 11.34
CA ALA A 81 3.90 9.02 11.25
C ALA A 81 3.09 9.75 10.17
N VAL A 82 2.14 9.05 9.58
CA VAL A 82 1.17 9.58 8.62
C VAL A 82 -0.23 9.21 9.09
N LEU A 83 -1.08 10.21 9.32
CA LEU A 83 -2.49 10.07 9.69
C LEU A 83 -3.35 10.61 8.56
N ALA A 84 -3.75 9.74 7.66
CA ALA A 84 -4.49 10.07 6.46
C ALA A 84 -5.20 8.84 5.89
N PRO A 85 -6.33 9.03 5.16
CA PRO A 85 -6.93 7.96 4.38
C PRO A 85 -6.02 7.54 3.21
N ASN A 86 -6.41 6.49 2.51
CA ASN A 86 -5.75 6.10 1.28
C ASN A 86 -5.93 7.18 0.22
N SER A 87 -4.93 7.98 0.00
CA SER A 87 -4.89 9.03 -1.01
C SER A 87 -3.61 8.93 -1.82
N MET A 88 -3.54 9.61 -2.95
CA MET A 88 -2.31 9.75 -3.73
C MET A 88 -1.15 10.22 -2.84
N TYR A 89 -1.41 11.19 -1.98
CA TYR A 89 -0.41 11.78 -1.08
C TYR A 89 0.08 10.81 0.00
N SER A 90 -0.84 10.02 0.59
CA SER A 90 -0.45 9.01 1.60
C SER A 90 0.38 7.88 0.97
N MET A 91 0.08 7.49 -0.28
CA MET A 91 0.88 6.53 -1.04
C MET A 91 2.27 7.06 -1.37
N GLU A 92 2.36 8.33 -1.77
CA GLU A 92 3.65 9.00 -1.99
C GLU A 92 4.49 9.03 -0.71
N LEU A 93 3.91 9.42 0.43
CA LEU A 93 4.61 9.45 1.72
C LEU A 93 5.03 8.06 2.18
N TYR A 94 4.19 7.04 1.96
CA TYR A 94 4.54 5.65 2.27
C TYR A 94 5.81 5.18 1.55
N MET A 95 6.07 5.70 0.35
CA MET A 95 7.28 5.39 -0.42
C MET A 95 8.41 6.40 -0.20
N ALA A 96 8.10 7.69 -0.02
CA ALA A 96 9.09 8.74 0.13
C ALA A 96 9.87 8.64 1.45
N ILE A 97 9.17 8.38 2.56
CA ILE A 97 9.79 8.33 3.89
C ILE A 97 10.88 7.25 3.96
N PRO A 98 10.64 5.98 3.54
CA PRO A 98 11.69 4.97 3.51
C PRO A 98 12.84 5.30 2.56
N THR A 99 12.55 5.92 1.41
CA THR A 99 13.61 6.30 0.45
C THR A 99 14.45 7.50 0.91
N ALA A 100 13.98 8.25 1.91
CA ALA A 100 14.76 9.24 2.64
C ALA A 100 15.58 8.64 3.81
N GLY A 101 15.52 7.31 4.00
CA GLY A 101 16.16 6.60 5.09
C GLY A 101 15.41 6.68 6.43
N CYS A 102 14.23 7.28 6.44
CA CYS A 102 13.36 7.37 7.60
C CYS A 102 12.46 6.14 7.70
N ILE A 103 11.79 5.97 8.83
CA ILE A 103 10.88 4.85 9.10
C ILE A 103 9.46 5.37 9.09
N VAL A 104 8.59 4.81 8.25
CA VAL A 104 7.20 5.24 8.17
C VAL A 104 6.29 4.43 9.09
N ILE A 105 5.36 5.13 9.76
CA ILE A 105 4.21 4.55 10.45
C ILE A 105 2.95 5.11 9.79
N MET A 106 2.16 4.25 9.15
CA MET A 106 0.81 4.63 8.72
C MET A 106 -0.16 4.38 9.88
N LEU A 107 -0.80 5.45 10.34
CA LEU A 107 -1.77 5.37 11.43
C LEU A 107 -3.17 5.03 10.88
N PRO A 108 -4.01 4.32 11.66
CA PRO A 108 -5.40 4.08 11.28
C PRO A 108 -6.15 5.39 11.11
N SER A 109 -6.82 5.57 9.98
CA SER A 109 -7.50 6.80 9.57
C SER A 109 -9.04 6.68 9.53
N ALA A 110 -9.62 5.59 10.01
CA ALA A 110 -11.07 5.50 10.15
C ALA A 110 -11.59 6.52 11.17
N GLU A 111 -12.83 6.95 11.00
CA GLU A 111 -13.46 7.87 11.91
C GLU A 111 -13.36 7.40 13.38
N ASN A 112 -12.86 8.26 14.24
CA ASN A 112 -12.57 7.96 15.65
C ASN A 112 -11.57 6.80 15.93
N ALA A 113 -10.78 6.40 14.92
CA ALA A 113 -9.81 5.30 15.07
C ALA A 113 -8.66 5.64 16.03
N ILE A 114 -8.35 6.92 16.21
CA ILE A 114 -7.27 7.39 17.07
C ILE A 114 -7.72 8.64 17.86
N SER A 115 -7.61 8.60 19.19
CA SER A 115 -7.82 9.78 20.04
C SER A 115 -6.53 10.59 20.18
N ARG A 116 -6.66 11.85 20.63
CA ARG A 116 -5.50 12.71 20.91
C ARG A 116 -4.53 12.05 21.91
N GLU A 117 -5.05 11.45 22.98
CA GLU A 117 -4.28 10.79 24.02
C GLU A 117 -3.54 9.56 23.46
N CYS A 118 -4.23 8.76 22.64
CA CYS A 118 -3.64 7.61 21.97
C CYS A 118 -2.51 8.05 21.02
N LEU A 119 -2.72 9.10 20.24
CA LEU A 119 -1.70 9.67 19.36
C LEU A 119 -0.49 10.17 20.15
N THR A 120 -0.71 10.89 21.27
CA THR A 120 0.36 11.34 22.16
C THR A 120 1.16 10.16 22.72
N ALA A 121 0.48 9.10 23.15
CA ALA A 121 1.12 7.89 23.67
C ALA A 121 2.00 7.20 22.61
N LEU A 122 1.50 7.10 21.37
CA LEU A 122 2.26 6.56 20.23
C LEU A 122 3.49 7.40 19.92
N ILE A 123 3.35 8.73 19.86
CA ILE A 123 4.44 9.66 19.59
C ILE A 123 5.56 9.48 20.61
N ASN A 124 5.21 9.45 21.90
CA ASN A 124 6.20 9.29 22.97
C ASN A 124 6.83 7.90 22.97
N LYS A 125 6.04 6.85 22.79
CA LYS A 125 6.52 5.47 22.87
C LYS A 125 7.48 5.12 21.75
N PHE A 126 7.19 5.56 20.52
CA PHE A 126 7.99 5.25 19.35
C PHE A 126 8.98 6.36 18.99
N ASP A 127 9.08 7.41 19.81
CA ASP A 127 9.96 8.56 19.55
C ASP A 127 9.74 9.16 18.16
N ILE A 128 8.46 9.31 17.77
CA ILE A 128 8.08 9.84 16.47
C ILE A 128 8.58 11.28 16.36
N LYS A 129 9.29 11.59 15.27
CA LYS A 129 9.95 12.90 15.05
C LYS A 129 9.11 13.85 14.22
N GLY A 130 8.17 13.34 13.44
CA GLY A 130 7.27 14.13 12.58
C GLY A 130 5.95 13.44 12.34
N LEU A 131 4.91 14.22 12.10
CA LEU A 131 3.57 13.74 11.85
C LEU A 131 2.99 14.46 10.62
N PHE A 132 2.69 13.72 9.56
CA PHE A 132 1.90 14.20 8.43
C PHE A 132 0.42 13.87 8.67
N ILE A 133 -0.45 14.85 8.43
CA ILE A 133 -1.89 14.68 8.62
C ILE A 133 -2.68 15.11 7.39
N ASN A 134 -3.79 14.43 7.12
CA ASN A 134 -4.84 15.01 6.32
C ASN A 134 -5.52 16.11 7.14
N PRO A 135 -5.93 17.25 6.55
CA PRO A 135 -6.54 18.38 7.25
C PRO A 135 -7.72 18.03 8.17
N GLU A 136 -8.45 16.96 7.88
CA GLU A 136 -9.57 16.47 8.71
C GLU A 136 -9.13 16.02 10.13
N TYR A 137 -7.85 15.66 10.32
CA TYR A 137 -7.29 15.23 11.63
C TYR A 137 -6.62 16.36 12.39
N LYS A 138 -6.79 17.63 11.98
CA LYS A 138 -6.14 18.79 12.59
C LYS A 138 -6.41 18.88 14.10
N GLU A 139 -7.65 18.64 14.51
CA GLU A 139 -8.03 18.71 15.93
C GLU A 139 -7.31 17.67 16.79
N VAL A 140 -7.12 16.44 16.28
CA VAL A 140 -6.41 15.36 16.98
C VAL A 140 -4.91 15.65 17.04
N ALA A 141 -4.36 16.30 16.02
CA ALA A 141 -2.93 16.60 15.92
C ALA A 141 -2.51 17.89 16.65
N GLU A 142 -3.45 18.76 17.01
CA GLU A 142 -3.18 20.02 17.69
C GLU A 142 -2.55 19.80 19.07
N GLY A 143 -1.43 20.48 19.35
CA GLY A 143 -0.72 20.38 20.65
C GLY A 143 0.12 19.11 20.81
N GLN A 144 0.28 18.29 19.80
CA GLN A 144 1.17 17.13 19.86
C GLN A 144 2.64 17.57 19.99
N PRO A 145 3.50 16.82 20.74
CA PRO A 145 4.88 17.20 21.03
C PRO A 145 5.84 16.92 19.87
N VAL A 146 5.37 17.04 18.60
CA VAL A 146 6.15 16.80 17.38
C VAL A 146 5.84 17.86 16.34
N LYS A 147 6.68 17.99 15.31
CA LYS A 147 6.35 18.79 14.13
C LYS A 147 5.19 18.16 13.38
N VAL A 148 4.14 18.93 13.17
CA VAL A 148 2.96 18.51 12.37
C VAL A 148 3.01 19.19 11.02
N PHE A 149 2.81 18.41 9.96
CA PHE A 149 2.82 18.84 8.57
C PHE A 149 1.49 18.47 7.91
N ASP A 150 1.07 19.28 6.93
CA ASP A 150 -0.02 18.89 6.05
C ASP A 150 0.43 17.77 5.11
N ILE A 151 -0.47 16.84 4.79
CA ILE A 151 -0.17 15.73 3.88
C ILE A 151 0.26 16.22 2.48
N HIS A 152 -0.11 17.45 2.10
CA HIS A 152 0.25 18.07 0.84
C HIS A 152 1.63 18.75 0.87
N ASP A 153 2.23 18.93 2.05
CA ASP A 153 3.52 19.58 2.18
C ASP A 153 4.62 18.83 1.44
N THR A 154 5.29 19.53 0.52
CA THR A 154 6.36 19.01 -0.33
C THR A 154 7.33 20.11 -0.70
N ASP A 155 8.46 19.76 -1.29
CA ASP A 155 9.39 20.72 -1.94
C ASP A 155 9.14 20.76 -3.45
N ASN A 156 9.70 21.77 -4.10
CA ASN A 156 9.68 21.92 -5.56
C ASN A 156 10.97 21.39 -6.22
N VAL A 157 11.93 20.96 -5.42
CA VAL A 157 13.24 20.48 -5.89
C VAL A 157 13.40 19.03 -5.43
N PRO A 158 13.78 18.10 -6.33
CA PRO A 158 14.00 16.71 -5.96
C PRO A 158 15.21 16.55 -5.04
N GLY A 159 15.08 15.69 -4.03
CA GLY A 159 16.16 15.28 -3.14
C GLY A 159 16.74 13.91 -3.52
N PRO A 160 18.02 13.66 -3.16
CA PRO A 160 18.66 12.39 -3.43
C PRO A 160 18.02 11.25 -2.62
N THR A 161 18.18 10.02 -3.08
CA THR A 161 17.87 8.83 -2.29
C THR A 161 18.87 8.70 -1.14
N ALA A 162 18.41 8.20 0.01
CA ALA A 162 19.30 7.84 1.09
C ALA A 162 20.09 6.56 0.76
N ASP A 163 21.27 6.45 1.37
CA ASP A 163 22.02 5.20 1.36
C ASP A 163 21.38 4.23 2.38
N VAL A 164 20.50 3.37 1.87
CA VAL A 164 19.76 2.35 2.63
C VAL A 164 20.04 0.96 2.09
N THR A 165 20.02 -0.01 3.00
CA THR A 165 20.22 -1.42 2.69
C THR A 165 18.94 -2.22 2.96
N LYS A 166 18.89 -3.46 2.53
CA LYS A 166 17.77 -4.38 2.81
C LYS A 166 17.50 -4.60 4.30
N ASP A 167 18.51 -4.40 5.14
CA ASP A 167 18.43 -4.66 6.59
C ASP A 167 17.98 -3.42 7.38
N ASP A 168 18.02 -2.23 6.77
CA ASP A 168 17.47 -1.00 7.37
C ASP A 168 15.95 -1.12 7.54
N ILE A 169 15.45 -0.65 8.70
CA ILE A 169 14.01 -0.63 8.95
C ILE A 169 13.35 0.45 8.09
N ALA A 170 12.29 0.06 7.39
CA ALA A 170 11.54 0.94 6.49
C ALA A 170 10.17 1.32 7.06
N VAL A 171 9.49 0.36 7.69
CA VAL A 171 8.10 0.51 8.15
C VAL A 171 7.94 -0.06 9.55
N ILE A 172 7.15 0.61 10.39
CA ILE A 172 6.60 0.00 11.61
C ILE A 172 5.09 -0.17 11.39
N CYS A 173 4.63 -1.40 11.53
CA CYS A 173 3.22 -1.76 11.33
C CYS A 173 2.61 -2.28 12.62
N PHE A 174 1.44 -1.75 12.98
CA PHE A 174 0.72 -2.17 14.16
C PHE A 174 -0.16 -3.39 13.90
N SER A 175 -0.24 -4.30 14.90
CA SER A 175 -1.21 -5.40 14.90
C SER A 175 -2.61 -4.89 15.20
N VAL A 176 -3.66 -5.53 14.62
CA VAL A 176 -5.09 -5.23 14.90
C VAL A 176 -5.45 -5.43 16.38
N ASN A 177 -4.70 -6.26 17.10
CA ASN A 177 -4.94 -6.57 18.52
C ASN A 177 -4.14 -5.67 19.48
N ASN A 178 -3.62 -4.53 19.00
CA ASN A 178 -2.91 -3.59 19.87
C ASN A 178 -3.86 -3.00 20.90
N SER A 179 -3.48 -3.15 22.18
CA SER A 179 -4.12 -2.40 23.24
C SER A 179 -3.73 -0.92 23.10
N PRO A 180 -4.69 0.02 23.18
CA PRO A 180 -4.38 1.45 23.25
C PRO A 180 -3.36 1.80 24.36
N ASP A 181 -3.41 1.06 25.47
CA ASP A 181 -2.54 1.29 26.62
C ASP A 181 -1.12 0.75 26.46
N ASN A 182 -0.92 -0.18 25.54
CA ASN A 182 0.40 -0.75 25.28
C ASN A 182 0.57 -1.13 23.79
N PRO A 183 0.58 -0.15 22.89
CA PRO A 183 0.77 -0.43 21.46
C PRO A 183 2.17 -0.99 21.22
N TYR A 184 2.26 -2.02 20.38
CA TYR A 184 3.53 -2.50 19.84
C TYR A 184 3.42 -2.67 18.33
N GLY A 185 4.53 -2.40 17.65
CA GLY A 185 4.62 -2.47 16.21
C GLY A 185 5.69 -3.45 15.76
N ALA A 186 5.41 -4.17 14.69
CA ALA A 186 6.41 -4.97 14.01
C ALA A 186 7.30 -4.06 13.15
N MET A 187 8.61 -4.11 13.38
CA MET A 187 9.61 -3.42 12.55
C MET A 187 9.91 -4.27 11.33
N LEU A 188 9.66 -3.70 10.15
CA LEU A 188 9.84 -4.35 8.86
C LEU A 188 10.97 -3.66 8.10
N SER A 189 11.98 -4.43 7.72
CA SER A 189 13.09 -3.91 6.93
C SER A 189 12.68 -3.73 5.46
N HIS A 190 13.46 -2.93 4.70
CA HIS A 190 13.31 -2.80 3.26
C HIS A 190 13.22 -4.16 2.58
N GLY A 191 14.18 -5.05 2.87
CA GLY A 191 14.24 -6.39 2.26
C GLY A 191 13.05 -7.28 2.62
N ALA A 192 12.52 -7.18 3.86
CA ALA A 192 11.33 -7.94 4.25
C ALA A 192 10.09 -7.51 3.44
N ILE A 193 9.89 -6.20 3.27
CA ILE A 193 8.76 -5.64 2.51
C ILE A 193 8.91 -5.96 1.02
N MET A 194 10.10 -5.74 0.45
CA MET A 194 10.35 -6.01 -0.97
C MET A 194 10.16 -7.49 -1.29
N ARG A 195 10.62 -8.39 -0.41
CA ARG A 195 10.38 -9.84 -0.56
C ARG A 195 8.90 -10.18 -0.50
N ALA A 196 8.14 -9.58 0.42
CA ALA A 196 6.71 -9.80 0.53
C ALA A 196 5.96 -9.27 -0.71
N ALA A 197 6.33 -8.09 -1.23
CA ALA A 197 5.78 -7.54 -2.46
C ALA A 197 6.10 -8.44 -3.67
N HIS A 198 7.35 -8.87 -3.81
CA HIS A 198 7.78 -9.80 -4.85
C HIS A 198 7.04 -11.14 -4.77
N ASN A 199 6.93 -11.76 -3.59
CA ASN A 199 6.17 -13.00 -3.41
C ASN A 199 4.70 -12.84 -3.81
N GLY A 200 4.18 -11.63 -3.72
CA GLY A 200 2.85 -11.28 -4.19
C GLY A 200 2.65 -11.44 -5.70
N LEU A 201 3.72 -11.48 -6.49
CA LEU A 201 3.66 -11.64 -7.95
C LEU A 201 3.38 -13.09 -8.37
N PHE A 202 3.67 -14.06 -7.51
CA PHE A 202 3.49 -15.49 -7.79
C PHE A 202 2.05 -15.97 -7.61
N ILE A 203 1.09 -15.19 -8.09
CA ILE A 203 -0.32 -15.56 -8.08
C ILE A 203 -0.77 -15.86 -9.50
N PRO A 204 -1.42 -17.01 -9.76
CA PRO A 204 -1.97 -17.34 -11.06
C PRO A 204 -2.89 -16.20 -11.57
N GLY A 205 -2.67 -15.76 -12.80
CA GLY A 205 -3.42 -14.67 -13.41
C GLY A 205 -2.93 -13.26 -13.08
N HIS A 206 -1.81 -13.12 -12.34
CA HIS A 206 -1.19 -11.80 -12.16
C HIS A 206 -0.45 -11.40 -13.44
N THR A 207 -0.93 -10.37 -14.11
CA THR A 207 -0.36 -9.87 -15.37
C THR A 207 0.16 -8.44 -15.18
N TYR A 208 1.00 -7.99 -16.11
CA TYR A 208 1.41 -6.59 -16.19
C TYR A 208 0.21 -5.69 -16.60
N ASN A 209 0.33 -4.39 -16.33
CA ASN A 209 -0.66 -3.36 -16.71
C ASN A 209 -2.06 -3.59 -16.10
N GLN A 210 -2.12 -4.12 -14.90
CA GLN A 210 -3.38 -4.25 -14.18
C GLN A 210 -3.88 -2.92 -13.66
N ARG A 211 -5.17 -2.89 -13.30
CA ARG A 211 -5.80 -1.78 -12.59
C ARG A 211 -6.35 -2.32 -11.28
N THR A 212 -6.03 -1.64 -10.20
CA THR A 212 -6.54 -1.99 -8.86
C THR A 212 -7.12 -0.77 -8.16
N ILE A 213 -7.94 -1.01 -7.15
CA ILE A 213 -8.38 0.01 -6.21
C ILE A 213 -7.74 -0.31 -4.85
N ALA A 214 -7.00 0.63 -4.28
CA ALA A 214 -6.42 0.50 -2.95
C ALA A 214 -7.48 0.76 -1.88
N ILE A 215 -8.31 -0.24 -1.63
CA ILE A 215 -9.43 -0.19 -0.67
C ILE A 215 -8.94 -0.41 0.76
N LEU A 216 -8.03 -1.39 0.95
CA LEU A 216 -7.53 -1.72 2.28
C LEU A 216 -6.55 -0.66 2.79
N PRO A 217 -6.63 -0.30 4.08
CA PRO A 217 -5.78 0.75 4.64
C PRO A 217 -4.29 0.46 4.49
N LEU A 218 -3.50 1.49 4.18
CA LEU A 218 -2.02 1.41 4.14
C LEU A 218 -1.42 1.18 5.53
N SER A 219 -2.16 1.41 6.60
CA SER A 219 -1.76 1.05 7.97
C SER A 219 -1.69 -0.46 8.21
N HIS A 220 -2.21 -1.26 7.29
CA HIS A 220 -2.20 -2.72 7.32
C HIS A 220 -1.25 -3.28 6.25
N VAL A 221 -0.39 -4.24 6.64
CA VAL A 221 0.57 -4.87 5.70
C VAL A 221 -0.10 -5.46 4.47
N PHE A 222 -1.31 -6.00 4.59
CA PHE A 222 -2.04 -6.56 3.45
C PHE A 222 -2.44 -5.48 2.45
N GLY A 223 -2.95 -4.33 2.92
CA GLY A 223 -3.25 -3.17 2.09
C GLY A 223 -2.00 -2.56 1.46
N ALA A 224 -0.98 -2.28 2.27
CA ALA A 224 0.25 -1.63 1.83
C ALA A 224 1.07 -2.51 0.86
N ILE A 225 1.23 -3.80 1.16
CA ILE A 225 2.06 -4.68 0.33
C ILE A 225 1.29 -5.20 -0.88
N ARG A 226 0.11 -5.82 -0.65
CA ARG A 226 -0.65 -6.44 -1.75
C ARG A 226 -1.47 -5.42 -2.54
N GLY A 227 -2.07 -4.45 -1.85
CA GLY A 227 -2.92 -3.43 -2.47
C GLY A 227 -2.12 -2.33 -3.17
N LEU A 228 -0.89 -2.06 -2.76
CA LEU A 228 -0.05 -1.00 -3.33
C LEU A 228 1.24 -1.56 -3.93
N LEU A 229 2.20 -2.01 -3.10
CA LEU A 229 3.57 -2.28 -3.57
C LEU A 229 3.66 -3.39 -4.61
N THR A 230 2.89 -4.48 -4.46
CA THR A 230 2.86 -5.55 -5.49
C THR A 230 2.34 -5.02 -6.83
N CYS A 231 1.38 -4.09 -6.81
CA CYS A 231 0.84 -3.47 -8.01
C CYS A 231 1.87 -2.52 -8.64
N ILE A 232 2.54 -1.69 -7.85
CA ILE A 232 3.65 -0.83 -8.30
C ILE A 232 4.76 -1.66 -8.96
N TYR A 233 5.08 -2.81 -8.40
CA TYR A 233 6.10 -3.72 -8.93
C TYR A 233 5.83 -4.18 -10.38
N THR A 234 4.57 -4.24 -10.79
CA THR A 234 4.14 -4.71 -12.13
C THR A 234 3.72 -3.61 -13.07
N GLY A 235 3.91 -2.35 -12.72
CA GLY A 235 3.48 -1.23 -13.55
C GLY A 235 1.95 -1.04 -13.60
N ALA A 236 1.23 -1.52 -12.58
CA ALA A 236 -0.22 -1.40 -12.50
C ALA A 236 -0.66 0.03 -12.16
N LEU A 237 -1.86 0.40 -12.61
CA LEU A 237 -2.53 1.62 -12.17
C LEU A 237 -3.26 1.36 -10.86
N VAL A 238 -2.93 2.13 -9.82
CA VAL A 238 -3.55 2.07 -8.49
C VAL A 238 -4.49 3.25 -8.29
N TYR A 239 -5.77 2.99 -8.11
CA TYR A 239 -6.74 4.01 -7.72
C TYR A 239 -6.77 4.17 -6.20
N ALA A 240 -6.59 5.40 -5.72
CA ALA A 240 -6.70 5.73 -4.30
C ALA A 240 -8.19 5.77 -3.89
N CYS A 241 -8.58 4.93 -2.95
CA CYS A 241 -9.92 4.92 -2.38
C CYS A 241 -9.89 5.66 -1.04
N GLU A 242 -10.18 6.96 -1.07
CA GLU A 242 -10.18 7.80 0.15
C GLU A 242 -11.37 7.48 1.06
N ASP A 243 -12.52 7.19 0.46
CA ASP A 243 -13.75 6.84 1.17
C ASP A 243 -14.32 5.52 0.65
N MET A 244 -14.23 4.49 1.49
CA MET A 244 -14.73 3.15 1.18
C MET A 244 -16.25 3.10 0.92
N SER A 245 -17.02 4.07 1.39
CA SER A 245 -18.47 4.15 1.12
C SER A 245 -18.77 4.35 -0.37
N ASN A 246 -17.84 4.91 -1.12
CA ASN A 246 -17.97 5.17 -2.55
C ASN A 246 -17.61 3.96 -3.44
N ILE A 247 -17.12 2.86 -2.87
CA ILE A 247 -16.60 1.71 -3.64
C ILE A 247 -17.63 1.15 -4.65
N VAL A 248 -18.92 1.22 -4.33
CA VAL A 248 -20.01 0.76 -5.21
C VAL A 248 -20.17 1.62 -6.46
N PHE A 249 -19.68 2.88 -6.42
CA PHE A 249 -19.64 3.80 -7.55
C PHE A 249 -18.30 3.76 -8.25
N ASP A 250 -17.23 3.49 -7.52
CA ASP A 250 -15.86 3.50 -8.02
C ASP A 250 -15.56 2.28 -8.90
N ILE A 251 -16.01 1.09 -8.51
CA ILE A 251 -15.76 -0.14 -9.27
C ILE A 251 -16.20 -0.03 -10.73
N PRO A 252 -17.47 0.34 -11.06
CA PRO A 252 -17.91 0.46 -12.46
C PRO A 252 -17.18 1.54 -13.24
N LYS A 253 -16.76 2.62 -12.55
CA LYS A 253 -16.08 3.76 -13.16
C LYS A 253 -14.61 3.43 -13.50
N MET A 254 -13.93 2.77 -12.57
CA MET A 254 -12.51 2.46 -12.68
C MET A 254 -12.23 1.15 -13.40
N LYS A 255 -13.20 0.24 -13.44
CA LYS A 255 -13.09 -1.10 -14.04
C LYS A 255 -11.79 -1.80 -13.66
N PRO A 256 -11.56 -2.03 -12.35
CA PRO A 256 -10.34 -2.70 -11.90
C PRO A 256 -10.26 -4.12 -12.48
N THR A 257 -9.06 -4.60 -12.75
CA THR A 257 -8.83 -5.97 -13.22
C THR A 257 -8.51 -6.92 -12.06
N ILE A 258 -7.92 -6.37 -11.00
CA ILE A 258 -7.58 -7.10 -9.78
C ILE A 258 -8.03 -6.31 -8.55
N LEU A 259 -8.55 -7.01 -7.54
CA LEU A 259 -8.90 -6.41 -6.25
C LEU A 259 -8.26 -7.21 -5.10
N THR A 260 -7.72 -6.49 -4.12
CA THR A 260 -7.24 -7.06 -2.85
C THR A 260 -8.25 -6.73 -1.75
N LEU A 261 -8.90 -7.74 -1.19
CA LEU A 261 -10.05 -7.58 -0.31
C LEU A 261 -9.96 -8.47 0.93
N VAL A 262 -10.65 -8.07 2.00
CA VAL A 262 -11.01 -9.00 3.07
C VAL A 262 -12.33 -9.71 2.72
N PRO A 263 -12.61 -10.90 3.29
CA PRO A 263 -13.80 -11.70 2.92
C PRO A 263 -15.12 -10.95 2.99
N GLY A 264 -15.31 -10.10 4.02
CA GLY A 264 -16.53 -9.30 4.17
C GLY A 264 -16.75 -8.30 3.04
N LEU A 265 -15.67 -7.65 2.54
CA LEU A 265 -15.76 -6.73 1.40
C LEU A 265 -16.03 -7.49 0.10
N ALA A 266 -15.39 -8.65 -0.10
CA ALA A 266 -15.65 -9.48 -1.27
C ALA A 266 -17.12 -9.97 -1.31
N GLU A 267 -17.66 -10.39 -0.17
CA GLU A 267 -19.07 -10.78 -0.05
C GLU A 267 -20.03 -9.61 -0.34
N MET A 268 -19.71 -8.42 0.18
CA MET A 268 -20.47 -7.20 -0.10
C MET A 268 -20.48 -6.87 -1.61
N ILE A 269 -19.32 -6.86 -2.25
CA ILE A 269 -19.18 -6.55 -3.69
C ILE A 269 -19.96 -7.55 -4.55
N LEU A 270 -19.84 -8.86 -4.28
CA LEU A 270 -20.58 -9.89 -5.00
C LEU A 270 -22.10 -9.81 -4.73
N SER A 271 -22.49 -9.36 -3.54
CA SER A 271 -23.91 -9.13 -3.22
C SER A 271 -24.49 -7.94 -3.95
N VAL A 272 -23.73 -6.86 -4.10
CA VAL A 272 -24.09 -5.69 -4.94
C VAL A 272 -24.25 -6.11 -6.40
N ALA A 273 -23.34 -6.94 -6.92
CA ALA A 273 -23.42 -7.46 -8.27
C ALA A 273 -24.69 -8.27 -8.54
N ARG A 274 -25.17 -9.00 -7.51
CA ARG A 274 -26.45 -9.75 -7.61
C ARG A 274 -27.63 -8.82 -7.79
N ILE A 275 -27.57 -7.59 -7.24
CA ILE A 275 -28.66 -6.61 -7.32
C ILE A 275 -28.53 -5.76 -8.59
N LYS A 276 -27.32 -5.29 -8.90
CA LYS A 276 -27.06 -4.37 -9.99
C LYS A 276 -26.84 -5.04 -11.35
N GLY A 277 -26.62 -6.36 -11.38
CA GLY A 277 -26.21 -7.10 -12.59
C GLY A 277 -24.69 -7.31 -12.62
N LYS A 278 -24.27 -8.26 -13.48
CA LYS A 278 -22.83 -8.59 -13.64
C LYS A 278 -21.99 -7.48 -14.27
N GLU A 279 -22.61 -6.52 -14.91
CA GLU A 279 -21.96 -5.34 -15.48
C GLU A 279 -21.25 -4.51 -14.37
N PHE A 280 -21.73 -4.61 -13.13
CA PHE A 280 -21.08 -4.00 -11.98
C PHE A 280 -19.65 -4.52 -11.76
N LEU A 281 -19.37 -5.75 -12.14
CA LEU A 281 -18.06 -6.40 -11.99
C LEU A 281 -17.24 -6.40 -13.29
N GLU A 282 -17.68 -5.63 -14.30
CA GLU A 282 -16.99 -5.57 -15.59
C GLU A 282 -15.51 -5.19 -15.42
N GLY A 283 -14.62 -6.00 -15.98
CA GLY A 283 -13.18 -5.83 -15.90
C GLY A 283 -12.50 -6.62 -14.78
N ILE A 284 -13.22 -7.02 -13.74
CA ILE A 284 -12.62 -7.78 -12.64
C ILE A 284 -12.35 -9.23 -13.06
N GLU A 285 -11.08 -9.59 -13.11
CA GLU A 285 -10.60 -10.93 -13.45
C GLU A 285 -10.24 -11.72 -12.19
N THR A 286 -9.63 -11.04 -11.23
CA THR A 286 -9.08 -11.68 -10.01
C THR A 286 -9.43 -10.89 -8.75
N ILE A 287 -9.83 -11.63 -7.72
CA ILE A 287 -9.94 -11.12 -6.35
C ILE A 287 -8.96 -11.90 -5.47
N ILE A 288 -8.07 -11.19 -4.79
CA ILE A 288 -7.19 -11.75 -3.77
C ILE A 288 -7.83 -11.48 -2.42
N CYS A 289 -8.18 -12.55 -1.72
CA CYS A 289 -8.93 -12.50 -0.48
C CYS A 289 -8.07 -13.01 0.69
N GLY A 290 -7.87 -12.17 1.72
CA GLY A 290 -7.04 -12.53 2.87
C GLY A 290 -7.39 -11.74 4.12
N GLY A 291 -6.60 -11.92 5.17
CA GLY A 291 -6.77 -11.23 6.46
C GLY A 291 -7.86 -11.79 7.38
N ALA A 292 -8.69 -12.72 6.92
CA ALA A 292 -9.70 -13.45 7.70
C ALA A 292 -10.09 -14.75 7.00
N TYR A 293 -10.85 -15.60 7.70
CA TYR A 293 -11.34 -16.83 7.12
C TYR A 293 -12.27 -16.59 5.93
N CYS A 294 -11.91 -17.12 4.78
CA CYS A 294 -12.70 -17.07 3.56
C CYS A 294 -13.55 -18.32 3.41
N GLN A 295 -14.86 -18.17 3.40
CA GLN A 295 -15.78 -19.30 3.25
C GLN A 295 -15.71 -19.87 1.82
N PRO A 296 -15.70 -21.22 1.62
CA PRO A 296 -15.71 -21.84 0.29
C PRO A 296 -16.86 -21.38 -0.62
N LYS A 297 -17.99 -21.00 -0.01
CA LYS A 297 -19.15 -20.44 -0.71
C LYS A 297 -18.79 -19.15 -1.47
N LEU A 298 -17.91 -18.31 -0.91
CA LEU A 298 -17.51 -17.06 -1.53
C LEU A 298 -16.70 -17.30 -2.81
N VAL A 299 -15.80 -18.29 -2.78
CA VAL A 299 -15.03 -18.72 -3.97
C VAL A 299 -15.96 -19.19 -5.09
N LYS A 300 -16.99 -20.00 -4.73
CA LYS A 300 -18.00 -20.46 -5.69
C LYS A 300 -18.80 -19.30 -6.29
N GLN A 301 -19.23 -18.36 -5.45
CA GLN A 301 -19.98 -17.18 -5.90
C GLN A 301 -19.14 -16.30 -6.87
N ALA A 302 -17.87 -16.08 -6.60
CA ALA A 302 -16.99 -15.35 -7.51
C ALA A 302 -16.87 -16.07 -8.86
N LYS A 303 -16.72 -17.40 -8.84
CA LYS A 303 -16.65 -18.21 -10.05
C LYS A 303 -17.92 -18.13 -10.90
N ASP A 304 -19.11 -17.99 -10.31
CA ASP A 304 -20.38 -17.83 -11.03
C ASP A 304 -20.40 -16.53 -11.85
N TYR A 305 -19.58 -15.53 -11.50
CA TYR A 305 -19.33 -14.29 -12.24
C TYR A 305 -18.12 -14.37 -13.18
N GLY A 306 -17.42 -15.50 -13.23
CA GLY A 306 -16.19 -15.66 -14.02
C GLY A 306 -14.94 -15.06 -13.36
N ILE A 307 -15.01 -14.74 -12.07
CA ILE A 307 -13.91 -14.13 -11.32
C ILE A 307 -13.11 -15.22 -10.60
N ASN A 308 -11.78 -15.15 -10.73
CA ASN A 308 -10.84 -15.99 -10.00
C ASN A 308 -10.62 -15.43 -8.58
N LEU A 309 -11.24 -16.03 -7.57
CA LEU A 309 -11.02 -15.64 -6.17
C LEU A 309 -9.97 -16.55 -5.55
N LEU A 310 -8.84 -15.95 -5.20
CA LEU A 310 -7.68 -16.59 -4.58
C LEU A 310 -7.65 -16.26 -3.09
N VAL A 311 -7.41 -17.27 -2.26
CA VAL A 311 -7.36 -17.13 -0.81
C VAL A 311 -5.90 -17.21 -0.36
N GLY A 312 -5.43 -16.18 0.39
CA GLY A 312 -4.07 -16.06 0.93
C GLY A 312 -4.05 -15.94 2.45
#